data_1d84078ad5f3a34360dd68c512dc1f84
#
_entry.id   1d84078ad5f3a34360dd68c512dc1f84
#
_cell.length_a   1.000
_cell.length_b   1.000
_cell.length_c   1.000
_cell.angle_alpha   90.00
_cell.angle_beta   90.00
_cell.angle_gamma   90.00
#
_symmetry.space_group_name_H-M   'P 1'
#
loop_
_entity.id
_entity.type
_entity.pdbx_description
1 polymer ?
#
loop_
_entity_poly.entity_id
_entity_poly.type
_entity_poly.pdbx_seq_one_letter_code
_entity_poly.pdbx_strand_id
1 'polypeptide(L)'
;NGVFSYGTGTTVNISESMITTTADNSGGIQTTGGTTNATNLVVSTSGNSSAAIRSDRGGGTVNVDGGSYVSNGYNSPAVYSTADITVKNAFLTANNSEALVIEGKNSITLENCTVTGNMSDTKGSSSEENVHNVMIYQSMSGDADVGTSTFSMTGGTLTAKNGDMIYVTNTHCVLTLSGVTIQNKDADGALLRVVGNSASHGWGTAGSNGAQVEFTADNQTLSGDIVVDTISTLNMKLTGGSTFTGTINIVDNAQNGTAVSNNAVVTIESGCTWTLTGDCVITSLTNSGTINFNGYTITLADGTVLR
;
A
#
# COMPACT_ATOMS: atom_id res chain seq x y z
N ASN A 1 -0.60 -17.43 18.07
CA ASN A 1 -1.60 -16.39 17.90
C ASN A 1 -2.31 -16.10 19.21
N GLY A 2 -2.64 -14.84 19.46
CA GLY A 2 -3.43 -14.47 20.63
C GLY A 2 -4.87 -14.94 20.50
N VAL A 3 -5.54 -14.54 19.42
CA VAL A 3 -6.90 -14.98 19.07
C VAL A 3 -6.92 -15.48 17.63
N PHE A 4 -7.63 -16.56 17.37
CA PHE A 4 -7.70 -17.19 16.06
C PHE A 4 -9.11 -17.60 15.68
N SER A 5 -9.65 -17.03 14.62
CA SER A 5 -10.92 -17.42 13.99
C SER A 5 -10.63 -18.31 12.79
N TYR A 6 -11.05 -19.57 12.83
CA TYR A 6 -10.76 -20.55 11.79
C TYR A 6 -12.02 -21.19 11.21
N GLY A 7 -12.08 -21.22 9.90
CA GLY A 7 -13.11 -21.92 9.14
C GLY A 7 -14.34 -21.07 8.83
N THR A 8 -14.95 -21.37 7.68
CA THR A 8 -16.16 -20.70 7.21
C THR A 8 -17.30 -20.83 8.21
N GLY A 9 -17.99 -19.72 8.49
CA GLY A 9 -19.10 -19.65 9.45
C GLY A 9 -18.67 -19.46 10.90
N THR A 10 -17.38 -19.53 11.21
CA THR A 10 -16.88 -19.18 12.57
C THR A 10 -16.87 -17.66 12.73
N THR A 11 -17.37 -17.18 13.87
CA THR A 11 -17.29 -15.77 14.25
C THR A 11 -16.72 -15.65 15.66
N VAL A 12 -15.69 -14.82 15.80
CA VAL A 12 -15.11 -14.43 17.09
C VAL A 12 -15.42 -12.96 17.33
N ASN A 13 -16.08 -12.66 18.44
CA ASN A 13 -16.29 -11.29 18.91
C ASN A 13 -15.44 -11.09 20.16
N ILE A 14 -14.58 -10.07 20.14
CA ILE A 14 -13.67 -9.77 21.26
C ILE A 14 -13.59 -8.27 21.48
N SER A 15 -13.65 -7.83 22.75
CA SER A 15 -13.62 -6.42 23.10
C SER A 15 -12.84 -6.17 24.38
N GLU A 16 -12.38 -4.93 24.57
CA GLU A 16 -11.77 -4.40 25.80
C GLU A 16 -10.71 -5.35 26.40
N SER A 17 -9.89 -5.96 25.54
CA SER A 17 -8.96 -7.00 25.94
C SER A 17 -7.53 -6.66 25.58
N MET A 18 -6.57 -7.19 26.34
CA MET A 18 -5.14 -7.11 26.06
C MET A 18 -4.63 -8.43 25.51
N ILE A 19 -3.88 -8.38 24.41
CA ILE A 19 -3.28 -9.54 23.77
C ILE A 19 -1.78 -9.28 23.63
N THR A 20 -0.95 -10.19 24.13
CA THR A 20 0.50 -10.16 23.95
C THR A 20 0.97 -11.50 23.42
N THR A 21 1.75 -11.46 22.33
CA THR A 21 2.42 -12.65 21.77
C THR A 21 3.91 -12.38 21.62
N THR A 22 4.74 -13.40 21.90
CA THR A 22 6.20 -13.25 21.90
C THR A 22 6.93 -14.25 20.99
N ALA A 23 6.27 -15.33 20.59
CA ALA A 23 6.89 -16.34 19.74
C ALA A 23 6.83 -15.92 18.27
N ASP A 24 7.76 -16.40 17.47
CA ASP A 24 7.73 -16.25 16.01
C ASP A 24 6.46 -16.88 15.43
N ASN A 25 5.98 -16.33 14.33
CA ASN A 25 4.75 -16.73 13.63
C ASN A 25 3.50 -16.68 14.51
N SER A 26 3.50 -15.80 15.52
CA SER A 26 2.42 -15.65 16.49
C SER A 26 1.76 -14.28 16.37
N GLY A 27 0.79 -14.15 15.47
CA GLY A 27 0.01 -12.92 15.31
C GLY A 27 -0.82 -12.55 16.53
N GLY A 28 -1.28 -11.33 16.60
CA GLY A 28 -2.19 -10.85 17.65
C GLY A 28 -3.59 -11.43 17.48
N ILE A 29 -4.40 -10.86 16.58
CA ILE A 29 -5.67 -11.44 16.12
C ILE A 29 -5.47 -12.00 14.72
N GLN A 30 -5.96 -13.20 14.49
CA GLN A 30 -5.81 -13.92 13.21
C GLN A 30 -7.13 -14.50 12.74
N THR A 31 -7.33 -14.46 11.41
CA THR A 31 -8.48 -15.08 10.75
C THR A 31 -8.00 -15.94 9.59
N THR A 32 -8.61 -17.12 9.44
CA THR A 32 -8.49 -17.97 8.26
C THR A 32 -9.86 -18.50 7.90
N GLY A 33 -10.51 -17.92 6.89
CA GLY A 33 -11.86 -18.30 6.43
C GLY A 33 -13.01 -17.92 7.35
N GLY A 34 -12.73 -17.44 8.56
CA GLY A 34 -13.73 -17.00 9.54
C GLY A 34 -13.92 -15.48 9.59
N THR A 35 -14.66 -15.04 10.59
CA THR A 35 -14.87 -13.62 10.89
C THR A 35 -14.35 -13.28 12.28
N THR A 36 -13.56 -12.21 12.38
CA THR A 36 -13.15 -11.63 13.67
C THR A 36 -13.70 -10.22 13.78
N ASN A 37 -14.47 -9.94 14.83
CA ASN A 37 -14.92 -8.60 15.19
C ASN A 37 -14.22 -8.18 16.49
N ALA A 38 -13.40 -7.14 16.42
CA ALA A 38 -12.59 -6.67 17.54
C ALA A 38 -12.89 -5.21 17.87
N THR A 39 -13.09 -4.91 19.15
CA THR A 39 -13.37 -3.55 19.61
C THR A 39 -12.44 -3.18 20.76
N ASN A 40 -11.73 -2.03 20.63
CA ASN A 40 -10.89 -1.45 21.68
C ASN A 40 -9.85 -2.43 22.26
N LEU A 41 -9.15 -3.19 21.42
CA LEU A 41 -8.10 -4.09 21.89
C LEU A 41 -6.76 -3.35 22.07
N VAL A 42 -5.95 -3.86 22.99
CA VAL A 42 -4.53 -3.51 23.11
C VAL A 42 -3.72 -4.74 22.71
N VAL A 43 -3.15 -4.72 21.51
CA VAL A 43 -2.42 -5.85 20.92
C VAL A 43 -0.94 -5.50 20.82
N SER A 44 -0.07 -6.37 21.30
CA SER A 44 1.38 -6.28 21.13
C SER A 44 1.96 -7.63 20.73
N THR A 45 2.66 -7.66 19.60
CA THR A 45 3.39 -8.84 19.13
C THR A 45 4.89 -8.52 19.07
N SER A 46 5.77 -9.50 19.38
CA SER A 46 7.23 -9.27 19.35
C SER A 46 8.03 -10.37 18.64
N GLY A 47 7.41 -11.46 18.23
CA GLY A 47 8.05 -12.48 17.40
C GLY A 47 8.23 -12.02 15.95
N ASN A 48 9.15 -12.65 15.23
CA ASN A 48 9.28 -12.47 13.78
C ASN A 48 8.04 -13.05 13.05
N SER A 49 7.70 -12.47 11.92
CA SER A 49 6.52 -12.87 11.11
C SER A 49 5.23 -12.93 11.93
N SER A 50 5.04 -11.95 12.81
CA SER A 50 3.97 -11.91 13.81
C SER A 50 3.19 -10.60 13.74
N ALA A 51 2.43 -10.41 12.66
CA ALA A 51 1.59 -9.24 12.47
C ALA A 51 0.55 -9.06 13.61
N ALA A 52 0.25 -7.82 13.99
CA ALA A 52 -0.71 -7.56 15.05
C ALA A 52 -2.16 -7.89 14.64
N ILE A 53 -2.53 -7.58 13.40
CA ILE A 53 -3.76 -8.04 12.74
C ILE A 53 -3.34 -8.86 11.54
N ARG A 54 -3.83 -10.10 11.45
CA ARG A 54 -3.39 -11.04 10.43
C ARG A 54 -4.54 -11.86 9.87
N SER A 55 -4.48 -12.13 8.58
CA SER A 55 -5.13 -13.28 7.96
C SER A 55 -4.07 -14.14 7.28
N ASP A 56 -4.35 -15.42 7.15
CA ASP A 56 -3.40 -16.38 6.58
C ASP A 56 -4.19 -17.47 5.87
N ARG A 57 -4.06 -17.57 4.56
CA ARG A 57 -4.77 -18.50 3.67
C ARG A 57 -6.29 -18.57 3.87
N GLY A 58 -7.00 -18.85 2.81
CA GLY A 58 -8.44 -19.11 2.88
C GLY A 58 -9.32 -17.90 3.14
N GLY A 59 -8.77 -16.68 3.10
CA GLY A 59 -9.55 -15.44 3.24
C GLY A 59 -10.21 -15.26 4.60
N GLY A 60 -11.39 -14.67 4.58
CA GLY A 60 -12.19 -14.34 5.76
C GLY A 60 -12.44 -12.85 5.91
N THR A 61 -12.88 -12.44 7.09
CA THR A 61 -13.20 -11.04 7.38
C THR A 61 -12.66 -10.63 8.75
N VAL A 62 -12.03 -9.47 8.82
CA VAL A 62 -11.63 -8.86 10.10
C VAL A 62 -12.22 -7.45 10.17
N ASN A 63 -13.01 -7.19 11.20
CA ASN A 63 -13.57 -5.88 11.49
C ASN A 63 -13.00 -5.39 12.83
N VAL A 64 -12.35 -4.24 12.80
CA VAL A 64 -11.74 -3.62 13.99
C VAL A 64 -12.31 -2.23 14.17
N ASP A 65 -12.71 -1.90 15.39
CA ASP A 65 -13.09 -0.53 15.77
C ASP A 65 -12.41 -0.13 17.09
N GLY A 66 -11.54 0.87 17.01
CA GLY A 66 -10.76 1.35 18.14
C GLY A 66 -9.60 0.43 18.53
N GLY A 67 -8.79 0.91 19.47
CA GLY A 67 -7.69 0.16 20.05
C GLY A 67 -6.30 0.49 19.48
N SER A 68 -5.32 -0.25 19.95
CA SER A 68 -3.91 -0.10 19.57
C SER A 68 -3.31 -1.45 19.21
N TYR A 69 -2.72 -1.53 18.03
CA TYR A 69 -2.17 -2.75 17.44
C TYR A 69 -0.72 -2.51 17.07
N VAL A 70 0.19 -3.08 17.85
CA VAL A 70 1.64 -2.85 17.73
C VAL A 70 2.34 -4.16 17.41
N SER A 71 3.10 -4.19 16.33
CA SER A 71 4.06 -5.25 16.00
C SER A 71 5.49 -4.74 16.21
N ASN A 72 6.31 -5.50 16.93
CA ASN A 72 7.70 -5.16 17.23
C ASN A 72 8.71 -6.08 16.53
N GLY A 73 8.24 -7.21 16.05
CA GLY A 73 9.09 -8.22 15.40
C GLY A 73 9.52 -7.81 13.99
N TYR A 74 10.57 -8.46 13.52
CA TYR A 74 11.03 -8.35 12.15
C TYR A 74 10.05 -9.06 11.19
N ASN A 75 9.87 -8.51 9.97
CA ASN A 75 8.90 -9.03 9.00
C ASN A 75 7.49 -9.19 9.60
N SER A 76 7.07 -8.21 10.40
CA SER A 76 5.84 -8.25 11.17
C SER A 76 5.07 -6.95 10.97
N PRO A 77 4.29 -6.82 9.88
CA PRO A 77 3.46 -5.65 9.65
C PRO A 77 2.42 -5.45 10.76
N ALA A 78 1.91 -4.25 10.92
CA ALA A 78 0.79 -4.03 11.82
C ALA A 78 -0.47 -4.75 11.31
N VAL A 79 -0.66 -4.75 9.97
CA VAL A 79 -1.74 -5.48 9.30
C VAL A 79 -1.20 -6.27 8.12
N TYR A 80 -1.42 -7.59 8.10
CA TYR A 80 -1.16 -8.47 6.95
C TYR A 80 -2.46 -9.09 6.46
N SER A 81 -2.83 -8.80 5.22
CA SER A 81 -4.11 -9.21 4.66
C SER A 81 -4.01 -10.19 3.51
N THR A 82 -4.55 -11.39 3.73
CA THR A 82 -5.03 -12.35 2.73
C THR A 82 -6.56 -12.53 2.86
N ALA A 83 -7.29 -11.51 3.31
CA ALA A 83 -8.72 -11.47 3.59
C ALA A 83 -9.29 -10.08 3.31
N ASP A 84 -10.53 -9.84 3.72
CA ASP A 84 -11.13 -8.51 3.78
C ASP A 84 -10.98 -7.93 5.19
N ILE A 85 -10.10 -6.95 5.36
CA ILE A 85 -9.79 -6.32 6.64
C ILE A 85 -10.26 -4.87 6.65
N THR A 86 -11.14 -4.55 7.60
CA THR A 86 -11.59 -3.17 7.87
C THR A 86 -11.17 -2.75 9.26
N VAL A 87 -10.49 -1.60 9.37
CA VAL A 87 -10.05 -1.03 10.65
C VAL A 87 -10.51 0.42 10.76
N LYS A 88 -11.13 0.77 11.87
CA LYS A 88 -11.62 2.12 12.17
C LYS A 88 -11.07 2.62 13.49
N ASN A 89 -10.80 3.93 13.57
CA ASN A 89 -10.49 4.64 14.82
C ASN A 89 -9.34 4.03 15.65
N ALA A 90 -8.35 3.42 15.01
CA ALA A 90 -7.31 2.64 15.67
C ALA A 90 -5.90 3.19 15.44
N PHE A 91 -4.96 2.80 16.30
CA PHE A 91 -3.54 3.01 16.16
C PHE A 91 -2.88 1.72 15.67
N LEU A 92 -2.22 1.78 14.52
CA LEU A 92 -1.55 0.66 13.85
C LEU A 92 -0.07 0.98 13.74
N THR A 93 0.80 0.22 14.41
CA THR A 93 2.22 0.51 14.43
C THR A 93 3.05 -0.74 14.16
N ALA A 94 3.94 -0.68 13.17
CA ALA A 94 5.00 -1.67 12.96
C ALA A 94 6.35 -1.02 13.29
N ASN A 95 7.03 -1.54 14.31
CA ASN A 95 8.29 -0.97 14.81
C ASN A 95 9.53 -1.50 14.09
N ASN A 96 9.41 -2.60 13.34
CA ASN A 96 10.51 -3.25 12.65
C ASN A 96 10.06 -3.93 11.34
N SER A 97 9.08 -3.32 10.67
CA SER A 97 8.50 -3.81 9.42
C SER A 97 7.73 -2.68 8.72
N GLU A 98 7.27 -2.94 7.53
CA GLU A 98 6.21 -2.17 6.86
C GLU A 98 4.92 -2.16 7.71
N ALA A 99 4.11 -1.11 7.58
CA ALA A 99 2.88 -1.01 8.36
C ALA A 99 1.79 -1.96 7.85
N LEU A 100 1.59 -2.00 6.53
CA LEU A 100 0.45 -2.68 5.90
C LEU A 100 0.93 -3.55 4.74
N VAL A 101 0.38 -4.75 4.64
CA VAL A 101 0.62 -5.68 3.52
C VAL A 101 -0.71 -6.23 3.01
N ILE A 102 -0.91 -6.17 1.70
CA ILE A 102 -2.05 -6.79 1.00
C ILE A 102 -1.52 -7.77 -0.03
N GLU A 103 -1.92 -9.02 0.08
CA GLU A 103 -1.55 -10.08 -0.86
C GLU A 103 -2.75 -10.55 -1.68
N GLY A 104 -2.61 -10.54 -3.01
CA GLY A 104 -3.62 -11.04 -3.95
C GLY A 104 -4.93 -10.27 -3.93
N LYS A 105 -6.04 -10.93 -4.29
CA LYS A 105 -7.37 -10.32 -4.36
C LYS A 105 -7.98 -10.07 -2.97
N ASN A 106 -7.29 -9.36 -2.13
CA ASN A 106 -7.72 -9.08 -0.76
C ASN A 106 -7.72 -7.57 -0.50
N SER A 107 -8.18 -7.18 0.67
CA SER A 107 -8.38 -5.76 0.95
C SER A 107 -7.90 -5.33 2.34
N ILE A 108 -7.51 -4.05 2.42
CA ILE A 108 -7.44 -3.29 3.66
C ILE A 108 -8.22 -2.00 3.47
N THR A 109 -9.22 -1.75 4.33
CA THR A 109 -9.98 -0.51 4.39
C THR A 109 -9.77 0.14 5.74
N LEU A 110 -9.30 1.39 5.75
CA LEU A 110 -9.01 2.15 6.97
C LEU A 110 -9.86 3.41 7.05
N GLU A 111 -10.43 3.70 8.23
CA GLU A 111 -11.14 4.94 8.52
C GLU A 111 -10.59 5.57 9.81
N ASN A 112 -10.14 6.82 9.73
CA ASN A 112 -9.64 7.59 10.89
C ASN A 112 -8.56 6.87 11.70
N CYS A 113 -7.68 6.11 11.04
CA CYS A 113 -6.60 5.38 11.68
C CYS A 113 -5.31 6.20 11.72
N THR A 114 -4.49 5.99 12.74
CA THR A 114 -3.11 6.45 12.78
C THR A 114 -2.19 5.28 12.51
N VAL A 115 -1.50 5.31 11.35
CA VAL A 115 -0.70 4.21 10.84
C VAL A 115 0.77 4.62 10.77
N THR A 116 1.66 3.81 11.33
CA THR A 116 3.10 4.06 11.29
C THR A 116 3.87 2.77 11.00
N GLY A 117 4.72 2.79 9.99
CA GLY A 117 5.67 1.71 9.69
C GLY A 117 7.11 2.16 9.85
N ASN A 118 7.98 1.21 10.16
CA ASN A 118 9.41 1.41 10.38
C ASN A 118 10.22 0.22 9.84
N MET A 119 10.06 -0.07 8.56
CA MET A 119 10.89 -1.04 7.87
C MET A 119 12.29 -0.45 7.73
N SER A 120 13.30 -1.05 8.34
CA SER A 120 14.65 -0.49 8.39
C SER A 120 15.55 -0.97 7.27
N ASP A 121 15.28 -2.14 6.74
CA ASP A 121 16.06 -2.78 5.66
C ASP A 121 15.18 -3.78 4.90
N THR A 122 15.72 -4.37 3.84
CA THR A 122 15.01 -5.34 2.98
C THR A 122 15.21 -6.80 3.39
N LYS A 123 16.02 -7.08 4.40
CA LYS A 123 16.37 -8.46 4.79
C LYS A 123 15.20 -9.12 5.51
N GLY A 124 14.86 -10.33 5.08
CA GLY A 124 13.80 -11.14 5.69
C GLY A 124 12.43 -10.50 5.69
N SER A 125 12.24 -9.41 4.98
CA SER A 125 10.96 -8.80 4.68
C SER A 125 10.27 -9.52 3.53
N SER A 126 9.00 -9.18 3.30
CA SER A 126 8.27 -9.62 2.11
C SER A 126 8.87 -9.07 0.81
N SER A 127 9.69 -8.02 0.86
CA SER A 127 10.40 -7.47 -0.29
C SER A 127 11.89 -7.34 -0.01
N GLU A 128 12.71 -7.80 -0.93
CA GLU A 128 14.16 -7.53 -0.96
C GLU A 128 14.53 -6.40 -1.93
N GLU A 129 13.56 -5.82 -2.61
CA GLU A 129 13.79 -4.85 -3.67
C GLU A 129 13.96 -3.43 -3.14
N ASN A 130 13.15 -3.06 -2.15
CA ASN A 130 13.17 -1.74 -1.57
C ASN A 130 12.55 -1.71 -0.16
N VAL A 131 12.84 -0.65 0.58
CA VAL A 131 12.19 -0.33 1.86
C VAL A 131 10.90 0.43 1.59
N HIS A 132 9.81 0.07 2.26
CA HIS A 132 8.49 0.63 2.03
C HIS A 132 7.59 0.57 3.27
N ASN A 133 6.46 1.27 3.23
CA ASN A 133 5.53 1.34 4.35
C ASN A 133 4.22 0.58 4.09
N VAL A 134 3.72 0.61 2.87
CA VAL A 134 2.56 -0.17 2.42
C VAL A 134 3.00 -1.02 1.24
N MET A 135 2.81 -2.33 1.34
CA MET A 135 3.09 -3.26 0.27
C MET A 135 1.81 -3.88 -0.28
N ILE A 136 1.66 -3.87 -1.61
CA ILE A 136 0.53 -4.49 -2.30
C ILE A 136 1.09 -5.36 -3.41
N TYR A 137 0.86 -6.67 -3.32
CA TYR A 137 1.53 -7.62 -4.21
C TYR A 137 0.77 -8.93 -4.37
N GLN A 138 1.25 -9.75 -5.30
CA GLN A 138 0.85 -11.15 -5.45
C GLN A 138 2.08 -12.04 -5.31
N SER A 139 2.11 -12.89 -4.29
CA SER A 139 3.28 -13.75 -4.01
C SER A 139 3.39 -14.97 -4.92
N MET A 140 2.28 -15.42 -5.50
CA MET A 140 2.18 -16.70 -6.24
C MET A 140 2.40 -17.96 -5.36
N SER A 141 2.45 -17.81 -4.04
CA SER A 141 2.63 -18.91 -3.08
C SER A 141 1.38 -19.78 -2.91
N GLY A 142 0.21 -19.29 -3.31
CA GLY A 142 -1.09 -19.89 -3.06
C GLY A 142 -1.68 -19.51 -1.70
N ASP A 143 -1.10 -18.57 -0.98
CA ASP A 143 -1.64 -18.03 0.28
C ASP A 143 -2.83 -17.12 0.02
N ALA A 144 -2.82 -16.43 -1.13
CA ALA A 144 -3.93 -15.61 -1.61
C ALA A 144 -4.24 -15.92 -3.08
N ASP A 145 -5.52 -15.89 -3.44
CA ASP A 145 -5.93 -16.00 -4.85
C ASP A 145 -5.44 -14.79 -5.66
N VAL A 146 -5.10 -15.03 -6.92
CA VAL A 146 -4.77 -13.97 -7.87
C VAL A 146 -6.03 -13.14 -8.18
N GLY A 147 -5.88 -11.83 -8.23
CA GLY A 147 -6.96 -10.92 -8.56
C GLY A 147 -6.64 -9.49 -8.16
N THR A 148 -7.67 -8.66 -8.04
CA THR A 148 -7.52 -7.25 -7.72
C THR A 148 -7.37 -7.05 -6.22
N SER A 149 -6.24 -6.48 -5.81
CA SER A 149 -6.03 -5.99 -4.45
C SER A 149 -6.77 -4.66 -4.26
N THR A 150 -7.25 -4.38 -3.07
CA THR A 150 -7.89 -3.09 -2.77
C THR A 150 -7.30 -2.48 -1.50
N PHE A 151 -6.80 -1.25 -1.61
CA PHE A 151 -6.43 -0.42 -0.48
C PHE A 151 -7.24 0.88 -0.48
N SER A 152 -7.97 1.12 0.60
CA SER A 152 -8.73 2.35 0.79
C SER A 152 -8.43 2.94 2.17
N MET A 153 -8.13 4.23 2.22
CA MET A 153 -7.97 4.94 3.49
C MET A 153 -8.67 6.29 3.43
N THR A 154 -9.51 6.55 4.45
CA THR A 154 -10.24 7.80 4.61
C THR A 154 -9.92 8.43 5.96
N GLY A 155 -9.45 9.67 5.94
CA GLY A 155 -9.02 10.39 7.14
C GLY A 155 -7.82 9.74 7.84
N GLY A 156 -7.45 10.27 9.01
CA GLY A 156 -6.33 9.76 9.79
C GLY A 156 -4.96 10.12 9.24
N THR A 157 -3.93 9.38 9.66
CA THR A 157 -2.52 9.67 9.33
C THR A 157 -1.81 8.39 8.89
N LEU A 158 -1.04 8.47 7.79
CA LEU A 158 -0.19 7.40 7.28
C LEU A 158 1.27 7.87 7.28
N THR A 159 2.11 7.26 8.11
CA THR A 159 3.51 7.64 8.30
C THR A 159 4.45 6.51 7.91
N ALA A 160 5.36 6.79 6.97
CA ALA A 160 6.54 5.98 6.69
C ALA A 160 7.75 6.58 7.42
N LYS A 161 8.45 5.80 8.22
CA LYS A 161 9.72 6.25 8.82
C LYS A 161 10.89 6.09 7.87
N ASN A 162 10.82 5.10 6.97
CA ASN A 162 11.85 4.81 5.98
C ASN A 162 11.22 4.37 4.66
N GLY A 163 11.91 4.63 3.54
CA GLY A 163 11.61 4.13 2.21
C GLY A 163 10.36 4.72 1.55
N ASP A 164 9.83 3.99 0.61
CA ASP A 164 8.66 4.38 -0.17
C ASP A 164 7.39 4.34 0.70
N MET A 165 6.47 5.27 0.45
CA MET A 165 5.19 5.25 1.16
C MET A 165 4.34 4.06 0.72
N ILE A 166 4.19 3.83 -0.59
CA ILE A 166 3.40 2.72 -1.14
C ILE A 166 4.20 2.05 -2.26
N TYR A 167 4.34 0.74 -2.17
CA TYR A 167 4.99 -0.12 -3.16
C TYR A 167 3.99 -1.15 -3.69
N VAL A 168 3.83 -1.20 -5.01
CA VAL A 168 2.91 -2.13 -5.68
C VAL A 168 3.67 -2.92 -6.74
N THR A 169 3.59 -4.24 -6.69
CA THR A 169 4.27 -5.14 -7.63
C THR A 169 3.47 -6.41 -7.90
N ASN A 170 3.55 -6.93 -9.12
CA ASN A 170 2.95 -8.21 -9.54
C ASN A 170 1.44 -8.35 -9.22
N THR A 171 0.68 -7.27 -9.24
CA THR A 171 -0.76 -7.31 -8.93
C THR A 171 -1.54 -6.22 -9.67
N HIS A 172 -2.84 -6.41 -9.79
CA HIS A 172 -3.78 -5.33 -10.10
C HIS A 172 -4.26 -4.74 -8.76
N CYS A 173 -4.20 -3.41 -8.62
CA CYS A 173 -4.55 -2.71 -7.39
C CYS A 173 -5.51 -1.56 -7.64
N VAL A 174 -6.59 -1.49 -6.85
CA VAL A 174 -7.41 -0.29 -6.70
C VAL A 174 -7.01 0.41 -5.42
N LEU A 175 -6.49 1.62 -5.55
CA LEU A 175 -5.97 2.46 -4.47
C LEU A 175 -6.82 3.72 -4.33
N THR A 176 -7.36 3.98 -3.14
CA THR A 176 -8.14 5.19 -2.87
C THR A 176 -7.66 5.86 -1.58
N LEU A 177 -7.32 7.14 -1.67
CA LEU A 177 -6.97 7.97 -0.51
C LEU A 177 -7.90 9.18 -0.46
N SER A 178 -8.50 9.44 0.70
CA SER A 178 -9.41 10.58 0.90
C SER A 178 -9.15 11.26 2.25
N GLY A 179 -8.66 12.50 2.23
CA GLY A 179 -8.43 13.30 3.43
C GLY A 179 -7.40 12.71 4.39
N VAL A 180 -6.46 11.92 3.91
CA VAL A 180 -5.41 11.28 4.72
C VAL A 180 -4.22 12.23 4.88
N THR A 181 -3.73 12.39 6.11
CA THR A 181 -2.46 13.08 6.36
C THR A 181 -1.31 12.10 6.09
N ILE A 182 -0.57 12.33 4.99
CA ILE A 182 0.57 11.50 4.60
C ILE A 182 1.87 12.12 5.09
N GLN A 183 2.71 11.33 5.76
CA GLN A 183 4.01 11.76 6.27
C GLN A 183 5.09 10.75 5.86
N ASN A 184 5.84 11.03 4.79
CA ASN A 184 7.06 10.31 4.51
C ASN A 184 8.22 11.01 5.23
N LYS A 185 8.90 10.30 6.15
CA LYS A 185 10.06 10.80 6.90
C LYS A 185 11.37 10.54 6.17
N ASP A 186 11.34 9.71 5.13
CA ASP A 186 12.47 9.48 4.25
C ASP A 186 12.37 10.42 3.03
N ALA A 187 13.33 11.32 2.93
CA ALA A 187 13.34 12.31 1.85
C ALA A 187 13.60 11.69 0.46
N ASP A 188 14.21 10.52 0.42
CA ASP A 188 14.52 9.78 -0.81
C ASP A 188 13.43 8.76 -1.17
N GLY A 189 12.45 8.54 -0.29
CA GLY A 189 11.34 7.62 -0.49
C GLY A 189 10.27 8.18 -1.43
N ALA A 190 9.86 7.39 -2.42
CA ALA A 190 8.76 7.73 -3.30
C ALA A 190 7.41 7.73 -2.56
N LEU A 191 6.48 8.56 -3.02
CA LEU A 191 5.08 8.49 -2.59
C LEU A 191 4.42 7.20 -3.06
N LEU A 192 4.66 6.82 -4.32
CA LEU A 192 4.12 5.60 -4.92
C LEU A 192 5.13 5.02 -5.92
N ARG A 193 5.42 3.74 -5.76
CA ARG A 193 6.23 2.97 -6.72
C ARG A 193 5.40 1.84 -7.30
N VAL A 194 5.24 1.85 -8.63
CA VAL A 194 4.43 0.90 -9.41
C VAL A 194 5.37 0.18 -10.38
N VAL A 195 5.90 -0.97 -9.99
CA VAL A 195 7.00 -1.61 -10.72
C VAL A 195 6.91 -3.13 -10.69
N GLY A 196 7.58 -3.79 -11.64
CA GLY A 196 7.92 -5.20 -11.52
C GLY A 196 9.00 -5.45 -10.47
N ASN A 197 9.28 -6.70 -10.19
CA ASN A 197 10.30 -7.13 -9.24
C ASN A 197 11.26 -8.16 -9.87
N SER A 198 12.35 -8.49 -9.17
CA SER A 198 13.38 -9.43 -9.66
C SER A 198 12.93 -10.89 -9.69
N ALA A 199 11.74 -11.20 -9.16
CA ALA A 199 11.24 -12.55 -8.92
C ALA A 199 12.13 -13.41 -8.00
N SER A 200 13.01 -12.79 -7.20
CA SER A 200 13.89 -13.51 -6.25
C SER A 200 13.08 -14.29 -5.20
N HIS A 201 11.88 -13.80 -4.85
CA HIS A 201 10.93 -14.48 -3.97
C HIS A 201 9.90 -15.36 -4.71
N GLY A 202 9.98 -15.47 -6.03
CA GLY A 202 8.98 -16.19 -6.82
C GLY A 202 7.71 -15.40 -7.11
N TRP A 203 7.76 -14.06 -6.96
CA TRP A 203 6.60 -13.20 -7.24
C TRP A 203 6.48 -12.91 -8.74
N GLY A 204 5.85 -13.85 -9.45
CA GLY A 204 5.69 -13.81 -10.90
C GLY A 204 6.98 -14.14 -11.65
N THR A 205 7.08 -13.62 -12.88
CA THR A 205 8.23 -13.80 -13.76
C THR A 205 8.91 -12.46 -13.97
N ALA A 206 10.20 -12.38 -13.69
CA ALA A 206 11.00 -11.17 -13.88
C ALA A 206 10.82 -10.60 -15.31
N GLY A 207 10.60 -9.28 -15.41
CA GLY A 207 10.30 -8.61 -16.68
C GLY A 207 8.86 -8.79 -17.20
N SER A 208 7.99 -9.54 -16.49
CA SER A 208 6.58 -9.74 -16.83
C SER A 208 5.65 -9.64 -15.63
N ASN A 209 6.15 -9.24 -14.47
CA ASN A 209 5.46 -9.14 -13.18
C ASN A 209 5.21 -7.66 -12.78
N GLY A 210 4.88 -6.83 -13.76
CA GLY A 210 4.49 -5.45 -13.52
C GLY A 210 3.20 -5.33 -12.70
N ALA A 211 3.01 -4.17 -12.10
CA ALA A 211 1.78 -3.83 -11.40
C ALA A 211 0.81 -3.04 -12.30
N GLN A 212 -0.48 -3.10 -12.00
CA GLN A 212 -1.52 -2.29 -12.63
C GLN A 212 -2.27 -1.56 -11.52
N VAL A 213 -2.19 -0.23 -11.49
CA VAL A 213 -2.75 0.56 -10.39
C VAL A 213 -3.78 1.56 -10.91
N GLU A 214 -4.99 1.48 -10.36
CA GLU A 214 -6.04 2.49 -10.45
C GLU A 214 -6.01 3.32 -9.17
N PHE A 215 -5.45 4.53 -9.23
CA PHE A 215 -5.28 5.39 -8.07
C PHE A 215 -6.22 6.59 -8.12
N THR A 216 -7.10 6.70 -7.14
CA THR A 216 -7.95 7.87 -6.92
C THR A 216 -7.53 8.61 -5.66
N ALA A 217 -7.18 9.88 -5.81
CA ALA A 217 -6.99 10.82 -4.72
C ALA A 217 -8.21 11.76 -4.69
N ASP A 218 -9.02 11.69 -3.62
CA ASP A 218 -10.23 12.48 -3.45
C ASP A 218 -10.12 13.38 -2.23
N ASN A 219 -10.27 14.71 -2.41
CA ASN A 219 -10.06 15.67 -1.33
C ASN A 219 -8.75 15.40 -0.58
N GLN A 220 -7.67 15.13 -1.31
CA GLN A 220 -6.41 14.59 -0.80
C GLN A 220 -5.24 15.53 -1.12
N THR A 221 -4.38 15.76 -0.14
CA THR A 221 -3.07 16.39 -0.36
C THR A 221 -2.00 15.31 -0.50
N LEU A 222 -1.30 15.32 -1.63
CA LEU A 222 -0.21 14.40 -1.95
C LEU A 222 1.10 15.16 -2.10
N SER A 223 2.20 14.60 -1.61
CA SER A 223 3.56 15.13 -1.79
C SER A 223 4.56 14.00 -1.95
N GLY A 224 5.48 14.14 -2.91
CA GLY A 224 6.53 13.17 -3.22
C GLY A 224 6.43 12.65 -4.65
N ASP A 225 7.42 11.86 -5.05
CA ASP A 225 7.53 11.37 -6.42
C ASP A 225 6.76 10.07 -6.64
N ILE A 226 6.26 9.90 -7.85
CA ILE A 226 5.61 8.67 -8.32
C ILE A 226 6.47 8.07 -9.42
N VAL A 227 6.81 6.80 -9.27
CA VAL A 227 7.64 6.04 -10.21
C VAL A 227 6.84 4.88 -10.79
N VAL A 228 6.82 4.77 -12.11
CA VAL A 228 6.15 3.68 -12.83
C VAL A 228 7.16 3.08 -13.80
N ASP A 229 7.38 1.76 -13.75
CA ASP A 229 8.27 1.16 -14.74
C ASP A 229 7.56 0.82 -16.06
N THR A 230 8.35 0.55 -17.10
CA THR A 230 7.84 0.31 -18.45
C THR A 230 6.97 -0.93 -18.60
N ILE A 231 6.97 -1.86 -17.65
CA ILE A 231 6.10 -3.06 -17.66
C ILE A 231 4.84 -2.92 -16.79
N SER A 232 4.69 -1.78 -16.10
CA SER A 232 3.58 -1.49 -15.19
C SER A 232 2.68 -0.39 -15.73
N THR A 233 1.49 -0.26 -15.17
CA THR A 233 0.54 0.79 -15.52
C THR A 233 -0.02 1.50 -14.28
N LEU A 234 -0.15 2.82 -14.39
CA LEU A 234 -0.81 3.69 -13.43
C LEU A 234 -1.89 4.50 -14.16
N ASN A 235 -3.12 4.42 -13.67
CA ASN A 235 -4.18 5.34 -14.02
C ASN A 235 -4.50 6.18 -12.78
N MET A 236 -3.99 7.42 -12.73
CA MET A 236 -4.13 8.31 -11.58
C MET A 236 -5.19 9.37 -11.82
N LYS A 237 -6.06 9.56 -10.84
CA LYS A 237 -7.12 10.53 -10.87
C LYS A 237 -7.09 11.43 -9.64
N LEU A 238 -6.99 12.75 -9.83
CA LEU A 238 -7.17 13.76 -8.79
C LEU A 238 -8.60 14.28 -8.84
N THR A 239 -9.33 14.18 -7.74
CA THR A 239 -10.74 14.60 -7.61
C THR A 239 -10.96 15.39 -6.32
N GLY A 240 -12.13 16.00 -6.16
CA GLY A 240 -12.55 16.60 -4.90
C GLY A 240 -11.67 17.74 -4.39
N GLY A 241 -11.01 18.49 -5.27
CA GLY A 241 -10.10 19.57 -4.87
C GLY A 241 -8.72 19.09 -4.41
N SER A 242 -8.33 17.88 -4.76
CA SER A 242 -7.02 17.30 -4.41
C SER A 242 -5.86 18.12 -4.93
N THR A 243 -4.76 18.11 -4.18
CA THR A 243 -3.48 18.72 -4.58
C THR A 243 -2.38 17.67 -4.61
N PHE A 244 -1.53 17.73 -5.62
CA PHE A 244 -0.34 16.91 -5.74
C PHE A 244 0.88 17.80 -5.96
N THR A 245 1.93 17.61 -5.16
CA THR A 245 3.23 18.28 -5.30
C THR A 245 4.30 17.22 -5.47
N GLY A 246 4.90 17.12 -6.65
CA GLY A 246 5.87 16.08 -6.96
C GLY A 246 6.00 15.81 -8.45
N THR A 247 6.70 14.73 -8.79
CA THR A 247 6.89 14.26 -10.16
C THR A 247 6.17 12.94 -10.41
N ILE A 248 5.88 12.66 -11.68
CA ILE A 248 5.47 11.32 -12.15
C ILE A 248 6.40 10.96 -13.29
N ASN A 249 7.14 9.84 -13.15
CA ASN A 249 8.11 9.44 -14.13
C ASN A 249 7.99 7.95 -14.51
N ILE A 250 7.93 7.70 -15.83
CA ILE A 250 8.10 6.38 -16.41
C ILE A 250 9.59 6.10 -16.49
N VAL A 251 10.02 4.97 -15.93
CA VAL A 251 11.41 4.51 -15.93
C VAL A 251 11.53 3.13 -16.58
N ASP A 252 12.70 2.80 -17.08
CA ASP A 252 12.93 1.46 -17.64
C ASP A 252 12.80 0.39 -16.57
N ASN A 253 12.15 -0.73 -16.92
CA ASN A 253 12.07 -1.87 -16.02
C ASN A 253 13.46 -2.45 -15.76
N ALA A 254 13.83 -2.63 -14.49
CA ALA A 254 15.13 -3.12 -14.06
C ALA A 254 15.48 -4.53 -14.59
N GLN A 255 14.49 -5.31 -14.99
CA GLN A 255 14.64 -6.67 -15.52
C GLN A 255 14.53 -6.72 -17.06
N ASN A 256 14.61 -5.56 -17.73
CA ASN A 256 14.53 -5.42 -19.19
C ASN A 256 13.28 -6.08 -19.80
N GLY A 257 12.15 -6.02 -19.09
CA GLY A 257 10.89 -6.54 -19.58
C GLY A 257 10.37 -5.76 -20.79
N THR A 258 9.50 -6.40 -21.57
CA THR A 258 8.88 -5.75 -22.71
C THR A 258 7.93 -4.66 -22.24
N ALA A 259 8.15 -3.43 -22.71
CA ALA A 259 7.32 -2.30 -22.35
C ALA A 259 5.85 -2.51 -22.76
N VAL A 260 4.94 -2.12 -21.87
CA VAL A 260 3.51 -2.07 -22.14
C VAL A 260 3.10 -0.63 -22.49
N SER A 261 1.91 -0.46 -23.04
CA SER A 261 1.32 0.87 -23.29
C SER A 261 0.62 1.42 -22.05
N ASN A 262 0.40 2.74 -22.03
CA ASN A 262 -0.37 3.43 -20.97
C ASN A 262 0.27 3.31 -19.58
N ASN A 263 1.58 3.38 -19.48
CA ASN A 263 2.32 3.25 -18.22
C ASN A 263 1.89 4.29 -17.17
N ALA A 264 1.69 5.56 -17.55
CA ALA A 264 1.22 6.58 -16.64
C ALA A 264 0.18 7.47 -17.32
N VAL A 265 -1.09 7.25 -17.00
CA VAL A 265 -2.23 8.04 -17.47
C VAL A 265 -2.72 8.88 -16.30
N VAL A 266 -2.78 10.21 -16.49
CA VAL A 266 -3.14 11.15 -15.42
C VAL A 266 -4.37 11.94 -15.78
N THR A 267 -5.32 12.03 -14.87
CA THR A 267 -6.52 12.87 -14.97
C THR A 267 -6.56 13.85 -13.79
N ILE A 268 -6.68 15.13 -14.09
CA ILE A 268 -6.83 16.20 -13.10
C ILE A 268 -8.21 16.83 -13.30
N GLU A 269 -9.11 16.62 -12.35
CA GLU A 269 -10.45 17.21 -12.40
C GLU A 269 -10.43 18.69 -12.01
N SER A 270 -11.53 19.38 -12.33
CA SER A 270 -11.71 20.79 -11.97
C SER A 270 -11.56 21.00 -10.46
N GLY A 271 -10.86 22.08 -10.08
CA GLY A 271 -10.55 22.40 -8.69
C GLY A 271 -9.33 21.68 -8.11
N CYS A 272 -8.77 20.67 -8.81
CA CYS A 272 -7.53 20.00 -8.41
C CYS A 272 -6.30 20.70 -8.95
N THR A 273 -5.16 20.50 -8.29
CA THR A 273 -3.89 21.15 -8.66
C THR A 273 -2.74 20.16 -8.63
N TRP A 274 -1.91 20.17 -9.68
CA TRP A 274 -0.61 19.49 -9.69
C TRP A 274 0.51 20.52 -9.76
N THR A 275 1.40 20.52 -8.78
CA THR A 275 2.59 21.38 -8.71
C THR A 275 3.84 20.53 -8.94
N LEU A 276 4.58 20.83 -10.00
CA LEU A 276 5.79 20.10 -10.36
C LEU A 276 6.96 20.48 -9.46
N THR A 277 7.77 19.47 -9.10
CA THR A 277 9.05 19.62 -8.39
C THR A 277 10.25 19.22 -9.25
N GLY A 278 10.00 18.71 -10.45
CA GLY A 278 10.98 18.29 -11.45
C GLY A 278 10.30 18.00 -12.78
N ASP A 279 11.09 17.68 -13.80
CA ASP A 279 10.56 17.24 -15.10
C ASP A 279 9.85 15.90 -14.96
N CYS A 280 8.76 15.74 -15.71
CA CYS A 280 7.91 14.55 -15.69
C CYS A 280 7.86 13.89 -17.06
N VAL A 281 7.78 12.56 -17.06
CA VAL A 281 7.53 11.73 -18.25
C VAL A 281 6.34 10.83 -17.98
N ILE A 282 5.23 11.07 -18.68
CA ILE A 282 3.98 10.31 -18.55
C ILE A 282 3.45 9.89 -19.93
N THR A 283 2.50 8.98 -19.96
CA THR A 283 1.89 8.55 -21.23
C THR A 283 0.92 9.59 -21.77
N SER A 284 -0.03 10.03 -20.94
CA SER A 284 -1.07 10.97 -21.35
C SER A 284 -1.62 11.76 -20.18
N LEU A 285 -2.22 12.91 -20.48
CA LEU A 285 -2.77 13.83 -19.50
C LEU A 285 -4.15 14.33 -19.96
N THR A 286 -5.15 14.17 -19.09
CA THR A 286 -6.43 14.87 -19.20
C THR A 286 -6.51 15.89 -18.08
N ASN A 287 -6.54 17.19 -18.41
CA ASN A 287 -6.50 18.25 -17.42
C ASN A 287 -7.71 19.19 -17.53
N SER A 288 -8.50 19.24 -16.47
CA SER A 288 -9.57 20.23 -16.24
C SER A 288 -9.28 21.10 -15.00
N GLY A 289 -8.16 20.86 -14.32
CA GLY A 289 -7.72 21.58 -13.13
C GLY A 289 -6.59 22.58 -13.42
N THR A 290 -5.65 22.69 -12.50
CA THR A 290 -4.50 23.58 -12.59
C THR A 290 -3.19 22.82 -12.55
N ILE A 291 -2.23 23.17 -13.40
CA ILE A 291 -0.85 22.69 -13.32
C ILE A 291 0.08 23.88 -13.09
N ASN A 292 0.86 23.81 -12.00
CA ASN A 292 1.93 24.74 -11.71
C ASN A 292 3.25 24.12 -12.14
N PHE A 293 3.75 24.52 -13.29
CA PHE A 293 4.96 23.92 -13.88
C PHE A 293 6.25 24.29 -13.13
N ASN A 294 6.32 25.43 -12.46
CA ASN A 294 7.51 25.89 -11.71
C ASN A 294 8.83 25.89 -12.51
N GLY A 295 8.74 26.07 -13.84
CA GLY A 295 9.90 26.03 -14.72
C GLY A 295 10.28 24.62 -15.22
N TYR A 296 9.57 23.59 -14.80
CA TYR A 296 9.71 22.22 -15.26
C TYR A 296 8.76 21.90 -16.42
N THR A 297 8.85 20.69 -16.95
CA THR A 297 8.08 20.23 -18.09
C THR A 297 7.39 18.89 -17.84
N ILE A 298 6.32 18.62 -18.60
CA ILE A 298 5.72 17.29 -18.72
C ILE A 298 5.90 16.83 -20.17
N THR A 299 6.63 15.73 -20.37
CA THR A 299 6.77 15.09 -21.67
C THR A 299 5.79 13.92 -21.78
N LEU A 300 4.96 13.93 -22.84
CA LEU A 300 3.99 12.88 -23.13
C LEU A 300 4.60 11.83 -24.08
N ALA A 301 4.00 10.64 -24.13
CA ALA A 301 4.47 9.53 -24.97
C ALA A 301 4.50 9.85 -26.49
N ASP A 302 3.68 10.79 -26.95
CA ASP A 302 3.68 11.27 -28.36
C ASP A 302 4.76 12.32 -28.65
N GLY A 303 5.61 12.65 -27.68
CA GLY A 303 6.67 13.66 -27.78
C GLY A 303 6.21 15.10 -27.49
N THR A 304 4.93 15.31 -27.15
CA THR A 304 4.42 16.63 -26.75
C THR A 304 5.05 17.05 -25.42
N VAL A 305 5.53 18.28 -25.35
CA VAL A 305 6.11 18.88 -24.14
C VAL A 305 5.21 20.02 -23.66
N LEU A 306 4.68 19.87 -22.45
CA LEU A 306 3.86 20.86 -21.76
C LEU A 306 4.72 21.69 -20.79
N ARG A 307 4.47 23.01 -20.69
CA ARG A 307 5.24 23.97 -19.86
C ARG A 307 4.46 25.26 -19.64
#